data_5c1c143afb7520f62fdd46cb6be3139f
#
_entry.id   5c1c143afb7520f62fdd46cb6be3139f
#
_cell.length_a   1.000
_cell.length_b   1.000
_cell.length_c   1.000
_cell.angle_alpha   90.00
_cell.angle_beta   90.00
_cell.angle_gamma   90.00
#
_symmetry.space_group_name_H-M   'P 1'
#
loop_
_entity.id
_entity.type
_entity.pdbx_description
1 polymer ?
#
loop_
_entity_poly.entity_id
_entity_poly.type
_entity_poly.pdbx_seq_one_letter_code
_entity_poly.pdbx_strand_id
1 'polypeptide(L)'
;MMKDPSYCYKFYWLEAIVHLISENVYQTFDEIIDEMISNAWYSVREFHIHLSGIQADGMVRDGLERAVNLLSEYSSLPANASKVEIKNAIKEYNNELKSVKEQLTNMVPYRALSGFFSKSDEPADWGSVKRLTAYIKKVNQMIVSLPYILGDSSKLKKEVYFNPDWVLMIQDNTVNILGWIQYEKVKWLQNNNPEVPGLVYKLAPMDEKIRKLPHVRKLWEGIFDVCEVKDVFTGKPVNTKQYDIDHFIPWSFVMNDELWNLMPMDSSLNSSKNNRLPKWKPFFEIFAGNQFILYEKIYEMPELHKLFEVCYRDKVQ
;
A
#
# COMPACT_ATOMS: atom_id res chain seq x y z
N MET A 1 6.33 -16.88 13.09
CA MET A 1 5.83 -16.66 11.74
C MET A 1 6.36 -15.37 11.12
N MET A 2 6.40 -14.24 11.85
CA MET A 2 6.68 -12.91 11.29
C MET A 2 7.99 -12.27 11.75
N LYS A 3 8.82 -12.95 12.55
CA LYS A 3 10.11 -12.39 13.04
C LYS A 3 11.16 -12.18 11.94
N ASP A 4 11.05 -12.93 10.85
CA ASP A 4 11.93 -12.80 9.68
C ASP A 4 11.15 -13.28 8.44
N PRO A 5 10.25 -12.47 7.90
CA PRO A 5 9.51 -12.84 6.71
C PRO A 5 10.43 -12.68 5.50
N SER A 6 10.88 -13.81 4.93
CA SER A 6 11.68 -13.79 3.70
C SER A 6 10.96 -13.10 2.52
N TYR A 7 9.62 -12.98 2.60
CA TYR A 7 8.77 -12.38 1.55
C TYR A 7 7.48 -11.79 2.12
N CYS A 8 6.97 -10.76 1.48
CA CYS A 8 5.77 -10.01 1.86
C CYS A 8 4.47 -10.83 1.84
N TYR A 9 4.37 -11.84 1.00
CA TYR A 9 3.15 -12.65 0.85
C TYR A 9 2.64 -13.28 2.17
N LYS A 10 3.50 -13.50 3.17
CA LYS A 10 3.08 -14.02 4.47
C LYS A 10 2.15 -13.06 5.22
N PHE A 11 2.37 -11.76 5.07
CA PHE A 11 1.49 -10.74 5.64
C PHE A 11 0.12 -10.77 4.97
N TYR A 12 0.10 -10.80 3.63
CA TYR A 12 -1.14 -10.89 2.87
C TYR A 12 -1.90 -12.19 3.12
N TRP A 13 -1.20 -13.32 3.28
CA TRP A 13 -1.81 -14.59 3.63
C TRP A 13 -2.49 -14.53 5.01
N LEU A 14 -1.81 -14.02 6.03
CA LEU A 14 -2.38 -13.90 7.37
C LEU A 14 -3.54 -12.90 7.42
N GLU A 15 -3.40 -11.76 6.74
CA GLU A 15 -4.46 -10.76 6.62
C GLU A 15 -5.71 -11.35 5.94
N ALA A 16 -5.53 -12.10 4.85
CA ALA A 16 -6.63 -12.78 4.16
C ALA A 16 -7.33 -13.79 5.08
N ILE A 17 -6.58 -14.59 5.85
CA ILE A 17 -7.16 -15.50 6.83
C ILE A 17 -7.97 -14.74 7.88
N VAL A 18 -7.45 -13.66 8.44
CA VAL A 18 -8.15 -12.87 9.46
C VAL A 18 -9.46 -12.31 8.92
N HIS A 19 -9.51 -11.88 7.65
CA HIS A 19 -10.74 -11.39 7.03
C HIS A 19 -11.76 -12.51 6.79
N LEU A 20 -11.29 -13.69 6.37
CA LEU A 20 -12.17 -14.78 5.93
C LEU A 20 -12.58 -15.75 7.06
N ILE A 21 -11.85 -15.76 8.18
CA ILE A 21 -12.03 -16.77 9.25
C ILE A 21 -13.41 -16.72 9.91
N SER A 22 -14.10 -15.59 9.83
CA SER A 22 -15.45 -15.41 10.38
C SER A 22 -16.55 -15.86 9.42
N GLU A 23 -16.24 -16.11 8.16
CA GLU A 23 -17.24 -16.37 7.12
C GLU A 23 -17.64 -17.84 7.06
N ASN A 24 -16.68 -18.78 7.19
CA ASN A 24 -16.92 -20.20 7.07
C ASN A 24 -15.97 -21.05 7.95
N VAL A 25 -16.35 -22.30 8.19
CA VAL A 25 -15.55 -23.29 8.95
C VAL A 25 -14.22 -23.61 8.25
N TYR A 26 -14.19 -23.52 6.93
CA TYR A 26 -13.00 -23.67 6.12
C TYR A 26 -13.03 -22.74 4.91
N GLN A 27 -11.86 -22.46 4.35
CA GLN A 27 -11.66 -21.74 3.10
C GLN A 27 -10.80 -22.57 2.15
N THR A 28 -10.92 -22.34 0.86
CA THR A 28 -10.00 -22.93 -0.12
C THR A 28 -8.77 -22.05 -0.33
N PHE A 29 -7.69 -22.61 -0.86
CA PHE A 29 -6.55 -21.80 -1.30
C PHE A 29 -6.95 -20.74 -2.32
N ASP A 30 -7.92 -21.04 -3.18
CA ASP A 30 -8.44 -20.12 -4.19
C ASP A 30 -9.04 -18.86 -3.53
N GLU A 31 -9.93 -19.05 -2.57
CA GLU A 31 -10.60 -17.96 -1.86
C GLU A 31 -9.60 -17.10 -1.06
N ILE A 32 -8.62 -17.73 -0.42
CA ILE A 32 -7.60 -16.97 0.34
C ILE A 32 -6.69 -16.18 -0.61
N ILE A 33 -6.33 -16.76 -1.77
CA ILE A 33 -5.49 -16.08 -2.76
C ILE A 33 -6.26 -14.93 -3.42
N ASP A 34 -7.56 -15.09 -3.68
CA ASP A 34 -8.41 -14.00 -4.20
C ASP A 34 -8.47 -12.82 -3.21
N GLU A 35 -8.56 -13.13 -1.93
CA GLU A 35 -8.50 -12.12 -0.87
C GLU A 35 -7.13 -11.44 -0.83
N MET A 36 -6.02 -12.19 -0.96
CA MET A 36 -4.67 -11.63 -1.03
C MET A 36 -4.50 -10.66 -2.22
N ILE A 37 -4.99 -11.05 -3.42
CA ILE A 37 -4.94 -10.22 -4.62
C ILE A 37 -5.73 -8.92 -4.37
N SER A 38 -6.93 -9.02 -3.80
CA SER A 38 -7.75 -7.86 -3.47
C SER A 38 -7.06 -6.90 -2.49
N ASN A 39 -6.41 -7.44 -1.45
CA ASN A 39 -5.70 -6.64 -0.45
C ASN A 39 -4.41 -5.99 -0.99
N ALA A 40 -3.79 -6.57 -2.01
CA ALA A 40 -2.59 -6.03 -2.65
C ALA A 40 -2.89 -5.05 -3.81
N TRP A 41 -4.13 -5.05 -4.33
CA TRP A 41 -4.52 -4.34 -5.53
C TRP A 41 -4.13 -2.86 -5.50
N TYR A 42 -4.62 -2.11 -4.51
CA TYR A 42 -4.43 -0.67 -4.44
C TYR A 42 -2.96 -0.26 -4.38
N SER A 43 -2.18 -0.87 -3.50
CA SER A 43 -0.77 -0.53 -3.30
C SER A 43 0.09 -0.82 -4.54
N VAL A 44 -0.18 -1.92 -5.22
CA VAL A 44 0.55 -2.30 -6.43
C VAL A 44 0.11 -1.44 -7.62
N ARG A 45 -1.20 -1.18 -7.77
CA ARG A 45 -1.73 -0.47 -8.94
C ARG A 45 -1.54 1.04 -8.91
N GLU A 46 -1.74 1.66 -7.75
CA GLU A 46 -1.65 3.12 -7.60
C GLU A 46 -0.22 3.60 -7.41
N PHE A 47 0.55 2.88 -6.61
CA PHE A 47 1.90 3.32 -6.20
C PHE A 47 3.02 2.45 -6.75
N HIS A 48 2.71 1.44 -7.54
CA HIS A 48 3.69 0.50 -8.11
C HIS A 48 4.64 -0.11 -7.06
N ILE A 49 4.08 -0.42 -5.87
CA ILE A 49 4.86 -1.02 -4.79
C ILE A 49 5.29 -2.42 -5.19
N HIS A 50 6.59 -2.69 -5.10
CA HIS A 50 7.18 -3.99 -5.33
C HIS A 50 7.10 -4.86 -4.07
N LEU A 51 6.34 -5.97 -4.14
CA LEU A 51 6.11 -6.84 -2.99
C LEU A 51 7.35 -7.67 -2.57
N SER A 52 8.33 -7.81 -3.43
CA SER A 52 9.64 -8.42 -3.11
C SER A 52 10.82 -7.44 -3.22
N GLY A 53 10.52 -6.13 -3.31
CA GLY A 53 11.51 -5.10 -3.61
C GLY A 53 11.91 -5.05 -5.09
N ILE A 54 12.67 -4.01 -5.44
CA ILE A 54 13.17 -3.82 -6.82
C ILE A 54 14.27 -4.85 -7.09
N GLN A 55 14.10 -5.60 -8.16
CA GLN A 55 15.12 -6.53 -8.63
C GLN A 55 16.12 -5.81 -9.53
N ALA A 56 17.38 -6.22 -9.50
CA ALA A 56 18.45 -5.59 -10.28
C ALA A 56 18.21 -5.60 -11.80
N ASP A 57 17.42 -6.56 -12.28
CA ASP A 57 17.02 -6.70 -13.69
C ASP A 57 15.65 -6.04 -14.01
N GLY A 58 15.02 -5.38 -13.04
CA GLY A 58 13.70 -4.76 -13.18
C GLY A 58 12.54 -5.74 -13.31
N MET A 59 12.76 -7.06 -13.18
CA MET A 59 11.71 -8.05 -13.36
C MET A 59 10.91 -8.28 -12.07
N VAL A 60 9.58 -8.32 -12.20
CA VAL A 60 8.66 -8.69 -11.11
C VAL A 60 8.72 -10.19 -10.88
N ARG A 61 9.27 -10.62 -9.75
CA ARG A 61 9.39 -12.03 -9.37
C ARG A 61 8.38 -12.48 -8.33
N ASP A 62 7.77 -11.55 -7.61
CA ASP A 62 6.75 -11.88 -6.63
C ASP A 62 5.47 -12.38 -7.30
N GLY A 63 4.97 -13.54 -6.86
CA GLY A 63 3.80 -14.18 -7.46
C GLY A 63 2.51 -13.40 -7.22
N LEU A 64 2.37 -12.73 -6.07
CA LEU A 64 1.19 -11.94 -5.75
C LEU A 64 1.15 -10.63 -6.56
N GLU A 65 2.30 -9.95 -6.68
CA GLU A 65 2.44 -8.76 -7.52
C GLU A 65 2.15 -9.09 -9.00
N ARG A 66 2.65 -10.24 -9.48
CA ARG A 66 2.35 -10.73 -10.83
C ARG A 66 0.86 -11.01 -11.03
N ALA A 67 0.17 -11.57 -10.04
CA ALA A 67 -1.27 -11.82 -10.12
C ALA A 67 -2.08 -10.51 -10.20
N VAL A 68 -1.71 -9.50 -9.43
CA VAL A 68 -2.31 -8.16 -9.49
C VAL A 68 -2.08 -7.51 -10.85
N ASN A 69 -0.84 -7.53 -11.35
CA ASN A 69 -0.50 -6.95 -12.65
C ASN A 69 -1.25 -7.67 -13.79
N LEU A 70 -1.29 -8.99 -13.78
CA LEU A 70 -2.01 -9.77 -14.78
C LEU A 70 -3.52 -9.48 -14.77
N LEU A 71 -4.15 -9.41 -13.59
CA LEU A 71 -5.56 -9.00 -13.49
C LEU A 71 -5.78 -7.61 -14.07
N SER A 72 -4.84 -6.69 -13.88
CA SER A 72 -4.94 -5.33 -14.40
C SER A 72 -4.79 -5.22 -15.92
N GLU A 73 -4.13 -6.20 -16.55
CA GLU A 73 -4.02 -6.27 -18.02
C GLU A 73 -5.34 -6.68 -18.67
N TYR A 74 -6.12 -7.53 -17.99
CA TYR A 74 -7.41 -8.02 -18.49
C TYR A 74 -8.59 -7.13 -18.07
N SER A 75 -8.54 -6.58 -16.85
CA SER A 75 -9.60 -5.73 -16.31
C SER A 75 -9.29 -4.24 -16.52
N SER A 76 -10.29 -3.44 -16.86
CA SER A 76 -10.17 -1.97 -16.89
C SER A 76 -10.45 -1.32 -15.54
N LEU A 77 -10.29 -2.05 -14.43
CA LEU A 77 -10.55 -1.54 -13.10
C LEU A 77 -9.57 -0.42 -12.70
N PRO A 78 -10.07 0.67 -12.09
CA PRO A 78 -9.20 1.70 -11.55
C PRO A 78 -8.42 1.17 -10.33
N ALA A 79 -7.33 1.84 -9.97
CA ALA A 79 -6.51 1.44 -8.84
C ALA A 79 -7.29 1.46 -7.50
N ASN A 80 -8.22 2.41 -7.35
CA ASN A 80 -9.09 2.55 -6.18
C ASN A 80 -10.40 1.76 -6.27
N ALA A 81 -10.49 0.74 -7.16
CA ALA A 81 -11.64 -0.13 -7.25
C ALA A 81 -11.98 -0.76 -5.89
N SER A 82 -13.26 -0.92 -5.64
CA SER A 82 -13.74 -1.57 -4.41
C SER A 82 -13.36 -3.05 -4.40
N LYS A 83 -13.26 -3.61 -3.20
CA LYS A 83 -12.94 -5.03 -3.02
C LYS A 83 -13.94 -5.96 -3.72
N VAL A 84 -15.20 -5.55 -3.81
CA VAL A 84 -16.25 -6.30 -4.51
C VAL A 84 -15.99 -6.33 -6.02
N GLU A 85 -15.66 -5.17 -6.62
CA GLU A 85 -15.33 -5.07 -8.04
C GLU A 85 -14.09 -5.91 -8.38
N ILE A 86 -13.05 -5.84 -7.55
CA ILE A 86 -11.82 -6.63 -7.73
C ILE A 86 -12.14 -8.13 -7.68
N LYS A 87 -12.90 -8.58 -6.67
CA LYS A 87 -13.29 -10.01 -6.56
C LYS A 87 -14.16 -10.47 -7.73
N ASN A 88 -15.03 -9.61 -8.26
CA ASN A 88 -15.81 -9.92 -9.46
C ASN A 88 -14.92 -10.08 -10.70
N ALA A 89 -13.94 -9.18 -10.88
CA ALA A 89 -12.97 -9.30 -11.96
C ALA A 89 -12.09 -10.58 -11.84
N ILE A 90 -11.65 -10.93 -10.62
CA ILE A 90 -10.92 -12.19 -10.39
C ILE A 90 -11.74 -13.40 -10.83
N LYS A 91 -13.05 -13.41 -10.55
CA LYS A 91 -13.95 -14.48 -10.98
C LYS A 91 -14.13 -14.52 -12.50
N GLU A 92 -14.27 -13.34 -13.12
CA GLU A 92 -14.41 -13.21 -14.58
C GLU A 92 -13.17 -13.72 -15.32
N TYR A 93 -11.98 -13.33 -14.85
CA TYR A 93 -10.70 -13.70 -15.47
C TYR A 93 -9.98 -14.86 -14.75
N ASN A 94 -10.75 -15.75 -14.12
CA ASN A 94 -10.18 -16.84 -13.30
C ASN A 94 -9.35 -17.82 -14.12
N ASN A 95 -9.65 -18.05 -15.40
CA ASN A 95 -8.89 -18.93 -16.26
C ASN A 95 -7.50 -18.37 -16.57
N GLU A 96 -7.41 -17.08 -16.82
CA GLU A 96 -6.18 -16.34 -17.11
C GLU A 96 -5.28 -16.27 -15.87
N LEU A 97 -5.88 -16.08 -14.70
CA LEU A 97 -5.17 -15.99 -13.41
C LEU A 97 -4.76 -17.37 -12.86
N LYS A 98 -5.34 -18.46 -13.37
CA LYS A 98 -5.16 -19.80 -12.79
C LYS A 98 -3.70 -20.19 -12.58
N SER A 99 -2.85 -19.96 -13.58
CA SER A 99 -1.44 -20.37 -13.53
C SER A 99 -0.67 -19.62 -12.43
N VAL A 100 -0.86 -18.31 -12.31
CA VAL A 100 -0.17 -17.49 -11.29
C VAL A 100 -0.73 -17.77 -9.89
N LYS A 101 -2.04 -18.00 -9.76
CA LYS A 101 -2.67 -18.41 -8.49
C LYS A 101 -2.15 -19.79 -8.03
N GLU A 102 -2.04 -20.76 -8.95
CA GLU A 102 -1.47 -22.09 -8.63
C GLU A 102 -0.02 -22.00 -8.14
N GLN A 103 0.79 -21.07 -8.65
CA GLN A 103 2.16 -20.86 -8.15
C GLN A 103 2.18 -20.40 -6.68
N LEU A 104 1.23 -19.56 -6.27
CA LEU A 104 1.11 -19.09 -4.87
C LEU A 104 0.76 -20.25 -3.92
N THR A 105 0.09 -21.30 -4.39
CA THR A 105 -0.25 -22.46 -3.54
C THR A 105 0.97 -23.29 -3.12
N ASN A 106 2.09 -23.19 -3.83
CA ASN A 106 3.23 -24.08 -3.62
C ASN A 106 4.02 -23.79 -2.33
N MET A 107 4.04 -22.56 -1.87
CA MET A 107 4.93 -22.15 -0.78
C MET A 107 4.21 -21.48 0.39
N VAL A 108 3.30 -20.55 0.08
CA VAL A 108 2.71 -19.61 1.04
C VAL A 108 2.03 -20.33 2.21
N PRO A 109 1.08 -21.25 1.99
CA PRO A 109 0.30 -21.87 3.07
C PRO A 109 1.16 -22.70 4.03
N TYR A 110 2.21 -23.31 3.49
CA TYR A 110 3.10 -24.20 4.25
C TYR A 110 4.12 -23.41 5.06
N ARG A 111 4.78 -22.45 4.43
CA ARG A 111 5.77 -21.60 5.10
C ARG A 111 5.16 -20.69 6.16
N ALA A 112 3.88 -20.38 6.03
CA ALA A 112 3.16 -19.63 7.05
C ALA A 112 3.09 -20.37 8.40
N LEU A 113 3.09 -21.69 8.37
CA LEU A 113 3.09 -22.55 9.57
C LEU A 113 4.48 -22.76 10.18
N SER A 114 5.57 -22.44 9.48
CA SER A 114 6.95 -22.74 9.93
C SER A 114 7.28 -22.20 11.32
N GLY A 115 6.69 -21.07 11.72
CA GLY A 115 6.91 -20.49 13.05
C GLY A 115 6.36 -21.30 14.22
N PHE A 116 5.58 -22.34 13.96
CA PHE A 116 5.01 -23.25 14.98
C PHE A 116 5.85 -24.50 15.17
N PHE A 117 6.93 -24.70 14.42
CA PHE A 117 7.78 -25.88 14.46
C PHE A 117 9.19 -25.55 14.93
N SER A 118 9.84 -26.55 15.51
CA SER A 118 11.28 -26.47 15.76
C SER A 118 12.04 -26.59 14.44
N LYS A 119 13.24 -26.03 14.36
CA LYS A 119 14.09 -26.14 13.15
C LYS A 119 14.38 -27.60 12.75
N SER A 120 14.36 -28.53 13.70
CA SER A 120 14.55 -29.96 13.46
C SER A 120 13.38 -30.60 12.72
N ASP A 121 12.19 -30.00 12.78
CA ASP A 121 10.98 -30.51 12.14
C ASP A 121 10.72 -29.91 10.76
N GLU A 122 11.49 -28.89 10.37
CA GLU A 122 11.37 -28.26 9.06
C GLU A 122 11.84 -29.21 7.93
N PRO A 123 11.20 -29.15 6.75
CA PRO A 123 11.65 -29.95 5.61
C PRO A 123 13.04 -29.49 5.16
N ALA A 124 13.91 -30.44 4.82
CA ALA A 124 15.27 -30.14 4.33
C ALA A 124 15.29 -29.34 3.03
N ASP A 125 14.17 -29.33 2.29
CA ASP A 125 14.03 -28.61 1.03
C ASP A 125 12.60 -28.08 0.88
N TRP A 126 12.44 -26.77 1.11
CA TRP A 126 11.17 -26.06 0.95
C TRP A 126 10.72 -25.90 -0.52
N GLY A 127 11.59 -26.20 -1.48
CA GLY A 127 11.26 -26.16 -2.91
C GLY A 127 10.58 -27.44 -3.42
N SER A 128 10.63 -28.54 -2.66
CA SER A 128 10.08 -29.83 -3.06
C SER A 128 8.63 -29.98 -2.63
N VAL A 129 7.68 -29.98 -3.59
CA VAL A 129 6.26 -30.21 -3.33
C VAL A 129 6.02 -31.57 -2.63
N LYS A 130 6.78 -32.62 -3.00
CA LYS A 130 6.69 -33.95 -2.37
C LYS A 130 7.08 -33.89 -0.89
N ARG A 131 8.16 -33.18 -0.55
CA ARG A 131 8.61 -33.03 0.84
C ARG A 131 7.65 -32.16 1.64
N LEU A 132 7.14 -31.06 1.04
CA LEU A 132 6.12 -30.23 1.65
C LEU A 132 4.84 -31.00 1.96
N THR A 133 4.36 -31.83 1.03
CA THR A 133 3.18 -32.67 1.24
C THR A 133 3.39 -33.67 2.37
N ALA A 134 4.54 -34.33 2.40
CA ALA A 134 4.90 -35.28 3.48
C ALA A 134 5.00 -34.55 4.84
N TYR A 135 5.61 -33.37 4.87
CA TYR A 135 5.71 -32.52 6.04
C TYR A 135 4.33 -32.13 6.58
N ILE A 136 3.41 -31.68 5.72
CA ILE A 136 2.05 -31.33 6.12
C ILE A 136 1.30 -32.53 6.70
N LYS A 137 1.42 -33.72 6.08
CA LYS A 137 0.80 -34.93 6.64
C LYS A 137 1.33 -35.25 8.04
N LYS A 138 2.65 -35.14 8.25
CA LYS A 138 3.26 -35.29 9.55
C LYS A 138 2.74 -34.28 10.56
N VAL A 139 2.67 -33.02 10.16
CA VAL A 139 2.20 -31.90 10.94
C VAL A 139 0.75 -32.05 11.39
N ASN A 140 -0.14 -32.37 10.45
CA ASN A 140 -1.56 -32.59 10.75
C ASN A 140 -1.79 -33.74 11.77
N GLN A 141 -0.82 -34.65 11.89
CA GLN A 141 -0.88 -35.78 12.84
C GLN A 141 -0.29 -35.43 14.21
N MET A 142 0.63 -34.48 14.30
CA MET A 142 1.43 -34.24 15.51
C MET A 142 0.95 -33.07 16.37
N ILE A 143 0.16 -32.14 15.84
CA ILE A 143 -0.05 -30.86 16.50
C ILE A 143 -1.52 -30.52 16.67
N VAL A 144 -1.89 -30.52 17.93
CA VAL A 144 -3.24 -30.21 18.39
C VAL A 144 -3.56 -28.69 18.34
N SER A 145 -2.56 -27.81 18.17
CA SER A 145 -2.72 -26.36 18.37
C SER A 145 -2.29 -25.47 17.21
N LEU A 146 -2.24 -26.01 15.97
CA LEU A 146 -2.01 -25.17 14.80
C LEU A 146 -3.22 -24.26 14.50
N PRO A 147 -2.99 -23.06 13.94
CA PRO A 147 -4.09 -22.17 13.56
C PRO A 147 -4.98 -22.77 12.49
N TYR A 148 -4.43 -23.62 11.62
CA TYR A 148 -5.20 -24.36 10.62
C TYR A 148 -4.50 -25.66 10.23
N ILE A 149 -5.29 -26.59 9.67
CA ILE A 149 -4.83 -27.81 9.01
C ILE A 149 -5.25 -27.79 7.55
N LEU A 150 -4.54 -28.55 6.72
CA LEU A 150 -4.76 -28.61 5.27
C LEU A 150 -5.48 -29.89 4.88
N GLY A 151 -6.50 -29.75 4.02
CA GLY A 151 -7.24 -30.87 3.44
C GLY A 151 -6.46 -31.65 2.39
N ASP A 152 -7.10 -32.70 1.85
CA ASP A 152 -6.48 -33.63 0.91
C ASP A 152 -6.59 -33.20 -0.55
N SER A 153 -7.45 -32.23 -0.88
CA SER A 153 -7.57 -31.71 -2.24
C SER A 153 -6.26 -31.06 -2.71
N SER A 154 -6.12 -30.83 -4.00
CA SER A 154 -4.88 -30.33 -4.58
C SER A 154 -5.01 -28.91 -5.12
N LYS A 155 -3.90 -28.21 -5.18
CA LYS A 155 -3.78 -26.86 -5.77
C LYS A 155 -4.81 -25.90 -5.16
N LEU A 156 -5.49 -25.12 -6.00
CA LEU A 156 -6.45 -24.09 -5.60
C LEU A 156 -7.65 -24.63 -4.81
N LYS A 157 -8.04 -25.88 -5.05
CA LYS A 157 -9.16 -26.53 -4.34
C LYS A 157 -8.81 -27.06 -2.96
N LYS A 158 -7.54 -26.96 -2.53
CA LYS A 158 -7.12 -27.45 -1.22
C LYS A 158 -7.78 -26.64 -0.12
N GLU A 159 -8.40 -27.33 0.81
CA GLU A 159 -9.11 -26.77 1.94
C GLU A 159 -8.13 -26.39 3.08
N VAL A 160 -8.44 -25.31 3.77
CA VAL A 160 -7.80 -24.82 4.98
C VAL A 160 -8.85 -24.85 6.08
N TYR A 161 -8.78 -25.81 6.97
CA TYR A 161 -9.69 -25.96 8.11
C TYR A 161 -9.12 -25.21 9.30
N PHE A 162 -9.84 -24.22 9.79
CA PHE A 162 -9.41 -23.40 10.91
C PHE A 162 -9.68 -24.11 12.26
N ASN A 163 -8.72 -24.02 13.16
CA ASN A 163 -8.88 -24.52 14.50
C ASN A 163 -9.85 -23.60 15.30
N PRO A 164 -10.92 -24.15 15.92
CA PRO A 164 -11.93 -23.35 16.61
C PRO A 164 -11.37 -22.41 17.69
N ASP A 165 -10.37 -22.85 18.46
CA ASP A 165 -9.77 -22.02 19.51
C ASP A 165 -9.04 -20.80 18.90
N TRP A 166 -8.39 -21.00 17.75
CA TRP A 166 -7.76 -19.93 17.01
C TRP A 166 -8.77 -18.99 16.35
N VAL A 167 -9.92 -19.53 15.89
CA VAL A 167 -11.01 -18.71 15.35
C VAL A 167 -11.49 -17.74 16.41
N LEU A 168 -11.83 -18.23 17.60
CA LEU A 168 -12.29 -17.39 18.71
C LEU A 168 -11.23 -16.34 19.10
N MET A 169 -9.99 -16.76 19.27
CA MET A 169 -8.88 -15.85 19.62
C MET A 169 -8.69 -14.75 18.58
N ILE A 170 -8.76 -15.09 17.28
CA ILE A 170 -8.59 -14.11 16.19
C ILE A 170 -9.79 -13.17 16.13
N GLN A 171 -11.02 -13.67 16.28
CA GLN A 171 -12.24 -12.85 16.28
C GLN A 171 -12.24 -11.83 17.43
N ASP A 172 -11.88 -12.26 18.64
CA ASP A 172 -11.79 -11.38 19.81
C ASP A 172 -10.68 -10.33 19.70
N ASN A 173 -9.67 -10.57 18.89
CA ASN A 173 -8.49 -9.72 18.75
C ASN A 173 -8.28 -9.18 17.32
N THR A 174 -9.28 -9.22 16.47
CA THR A 174 -9.18 -8.88 15.03
C THR A 174 -8.48 -7.53 14.79
N VAL A 175 -8.91 -6.47 15.50
CA VAL A 175 -8.33 -5.12 15.33
C VAL A 175 -6.85 -5.09 15.71
N ASN A 176 -6.48 -5.72 16.82
CA ASN A 176 -5.08 -5.76 17.28
C ASN A 176 -4.20 -6.58 16.31
N ILE A 177 -4.72 -7.71 15.83
CA ILE A 177 -3.99 -8.59 14.91
C ILE A 177 -3.80 -7.89 13.54
N LEU A 178 -4.84 -7.28 12.99
CA LEU A 178 -4.74 -6.53 11.74
C LEU A 178 -3.80 -5.33 11.89
N GLY A 179 -3.88 -4.58 12.98
CA GLY A 179 -2.98 -3.46 13.27
C GLY A 179 -1.51 -3.91 13.32
N TRP A 180 -1.24 -5.03 13.97
CA TRP A 180 0.10 -5.61 14.02
C TRP A 180 0.59 -6.10 12.65
N ILE A 181 -0.28 -6.78 11.87
CA ILE A 181 0.04 -7.21 10.50
C ILE A 181 0.39 -5.99 9.64
N GLN A 182 -0.41 -4.93 9.70
CA GLN A 182 -0.16 -3.70 8.95
C GLN A 182 1.16 -3.04 9.34
N TYR A 183 1.44 -2.93 10.63
CA TYR A 183 2.70 -2.37 11.12
C TYR A 183 3.92 -3.14 10.59
N GLU A 184 3.95 -4.47 10.71
CA GLU A 184 5.05 -5.29 10.24
C GLU A 184 5.16 -5.31 8.69
N LYS A 185 4.03 -5.29 8.00
CA LYS A 185 3.95 -5.19 6.54
C LYS A 185 4.53 -3.86 6.04
N VAL A 186 4.17 -2.75 6.67
CA VAL A 186 4.72 -1.42 6.36
C VAL A 186 6.23 -1.39 6.55
N LYS A 187 6.73 -1.86 7.68
CA LYS A 187 8.17 -1.93 7.94
C LYS A 187 8.92 -2.72 6.86
N TRP A 188 8.40 -3.89 6.55
CA TRP A 188 9.04 -4.76 5.56
C TRP A 188 9.02 -4.13 4.16
N LEU A 189 7.87 -3.62 3.73
CA LEU A 189 7.72 -2.99 2.42
C LEU A 189 8.53 -1.71 2.31
N GLN A 190 8.59 -0.87 3.36
CA GLN A 190 9.38 0.36 3.34
C GLN A 190 10.88 0.08 3.18
N ASN A 191 11.38 -0.98 3.83
CA ASN A 191 12.78 -1.39 3.67
C ASN A 191 13.09 -1.90 2.25
N ASN A 192 12.10 -2.44 1.56
CA ASN A 192 12.25 -3.00 0.22
C ASN A 192 11.80 -2.05 -0.91
N ASN A 193 11.23 -0.90 -0.56
CA ASN A 193 10.83 0.18 -1.48
C ASN A 193 11.28 1.52 -0.90
N PRO A 194 12.59 1.77 -0.75
CA PRO A 194 13.09 2.98 -0.12
C PRO A 194 12.75 4.25 -0.90
N GLU A 195 12.51 4.12 -2.22
CA GLU A 195 12.11 5.19 -3.12
C GLU A 195 10.64 5.62 -2.96
N VAL A 196 9.82 4.84 -2.22
CA VAL A 196 8.41 5.14 -1.97
C VAL A 196 8.22 5.74 -0.59
N PRO A 197 8.16 7.08 -0.43
CA PRO A 197 7.96 7.71 0.87
C PRO A 197 6.53 7.50 1.37
N GLY A 198 6.36 7.50 2.71
CA GLY A 198 5.05 7.46 3.34
C GLY A 198 4.22 6.21 3.04
N LEU A 199 4.86 5.06 2.92
CA LEU A 199 4.24 3.80 2.50
C LEU A 199 3.06 3.39 3.40
N VAL A 200 3.05 3.79 4.67
CA VAL A 200 1.94 3.55 5.60
C VAL A 200 0.59 4.07 5.06
N TYR A 201 0.59 5.13 4.28
CA TYR A 201 -0.61 5.72 3.67
C TYR A 201 -0.96 5.13 2.29
N LYS A 202 -0.15 4.20 1.79
CA LYS A 202 -0.23 3.66 0.41
C LYS A 202 -0.69 2.21 0.35
N LEU A 203 -1.06 1.61 1.48
CA LEU A 203 -1.48 0.20 1.53
C LEU A 203 -2.98 0.01 1.30
N ALA A 204 -3.78 1.04 1.52
CA ALA A 204 -5.22 1.00 1.28
C ALA A 204 -5.70 2.37 0.79
N PRO A 205 -6.79 2.42 -0.01
CA PRO A 205 -7.43 3.69 -0.35
C PRO A 205 -7.77 4.46 0.92
N MET A 206 -7.38 5.72 0.98
CA MET A 206 -7.84 6.61 2.03
C MET A 206 -9.28 7.05 1.68
N ASP A 207 -10.15 7.10 2.69
CA ASP A 207 -11.39 7.84 2.55
C ASP A 207 -11.09 9.24 2.02
N GLU A 208 -11.87 9.74 1.07
CA GLU A 208 -11.73 11.08 0.51
C GLU A 208 -11.85 12.11 1.65
N LYS A 209 -10.77 12.32 2.38
CA LYS A 209 -10.67 13.47 3.27
C LYS A 209 -10.61 14.69 2.38
N ILE A 210 -11.67 15.48 2.43
CA ILE A 210 -11.69 16.82 1.84
C ILE A 210 -10.47 17.54 2.41
N ARG A 211 -9.42 17.69 1.59
CA ARG A 211 -8.23 18.42 2.00
C ARG A 211 -8.60 19.86 2.24
N LYS A 212 -8.51 20.28 3.47
CA LYS A 212 -8.71 21.66 3.83
C LYS A 212 -7.34 22.31 3.92
N LEU A 213 -6.97 23.08 2.91
CA LEU A 213 -5.77 23.91 2.90
C LEU A 213 -6.08 25.40 3.13
N PRO A 214 -7.12 25.80 3.92
CA PRO A 214 -7.49 27.20 4.08
C PRO A 214 -6.39 28.02 4.80
N HIS A 215 -5.64 27.38 5.69
CA HIS A 215 -4.55 28.05 6.40
C HIS A 215 -3.35 28.29 5.49
N VAL A 216 -3.00 27.32 4.66
CA VAL A 216 -1.95 27.47 3.63
C VAL A 216 -2.34 28.56 2.62
N ARG A 217 -3.60 28.59 2.21
CA ARG A 217 -4.11 29.64 1.31
C ARG A 217 -3.97 31.04 1.95
N LYS A 218 -4.37 31.21 3.21
CA LYS A 218 -4.21 32.49 3.94
C LYS A 218 -2.76 32.90 4.06
N LEU A 219 -1.86 31.96 4.28
CA LEU A 219 -0.42 32.26 4.34
C LEU A 219 0.08 32.80 2.99
N TRP A 220 -0.27 32.15 1.89
CA TRP A 220 0.09 32.61 0.55
C TRP A 220 -0.57 33.96 0.18
N GLU A 221 -1.81 34.19 0.61
CA GLU A 221 -2.47 35.51 0.45
C GLU A 221 -1.65 36.61 1.14
N GLY A 222 -1.18 36.36 2.37
CA GLY A 222 -0.30 37.29 3.04
C GLY A 222 1.06 37.50 2.34
N ILE A 223 1.58 36.49 1.65
CA ILE A 223 2.78 36.65 0.80
C ILE A 223 2.48 37.49 -0.44
N PHE A 224 1.32 37.33 -1.08
CA PHE A 224 0.94 38.13 -2.25
C PHE A 224 0.82 39.65 -1.91
N ASP A 225 0.50 39.98 -0.67
CA ASP A 225 0.41 41.39 -0.23
C ASP A 225 1.79 42.09 -0.16
N VAL A 226 2.88 41.29 -0.06
CA VAL A 226 4.23 41.82 0.16
C VAL A 226 5.22 41.51 -0.96
N CYS A 227 4.94 40.55 -1.82
CA CYS A 227 5.81 40.23 -2.95
C CYS A 227 5.07 39.53 -4.10
N GLU A 228 5.66 39.64 -5.30
CA GLU A 228 5.19 38.92 -6.48
C GLU A 228 5.62 37.46 -6.41
N VAL A 229 4.67 36.52 -6.60
CA VAL A 229 4.89 35.09 -6.68
C VAL A 229 4.63 34.63 -8.11
N LYS A 230 5.50 33.80 -8.66
CA LYS A 230 5.38 33.29 -10.02
C LYS A 230 4.73 31.90 -10.03
N ASP A 231 3.80 31.70 -10.95
CA ASP A 231 3.32 30.35 -11.25
C ASP A 231 4.47 29.52 -11.81
N VAL A 232 4.69 28.35 -11.22
CA VAL A 232 5.86 27.49 -11.47
C VAL A 232 5.91 26.99 -12.90
N PHE A 233 4.76 26.76 -13.53
CA PHE A 233 4.67 26.17 -14.86
C PHE A 233 4.70 27.19 -15.98
N THR A 234 4.23 28.40 -15.73
CA THR A 234 4.21 29.49 -16.73
C THR A 234 5.33 30.48 -16.56
N GLY A 235 5.92 30.60 -15.38
CA GLY A 235 6.88 31.63 -15.02
C GLY A 235 6.28 33.06 -14.94
N LYS A 236 4.95 33.20 -15.08
CA LYS A 236 4.22 34.47 -15.00
C LYS A 236 3.75 34.71 -13.56
N PRO A 237 3.46 35.97 -13.16
CA PRO A 237 2.83 36.24 -11.88
C PRO A 237 1.54 35.43 -11.70
N VAL A 238 1.35 34.88 -10.50
CA VAL A 238 0.11 34.16 -10.14
C VAL A 238 -1.06 35.14 -10.18
N ASN A 239 -2.15 34.72 -10.82
CA ASN A 239 -3.41 35.46 -10.75
C ASN A 239 -4.07 35.26 -9.37
N THR A 240 -3.90 36.21 -8.47
CA THR A 240 -4.40 36.14 -7.08
C THR A 240 -5.94 36.03 -6.94
N LYS A 241 -6.68 36.24 -8.03
CA LYS A 241 -8.14 36.10 -8.06
C LYS A 241 -8.59 34.68 -8.51
N GLN A 242 -7.67 33.91 -9.15
CA GLN A 242 -8.00 32.61 -9.72
C GLN A 242 -6.80 31.67 -9.62
N TYR A 243 -6.60 31.10 -8.45
CA TYR A 243 -5.52 30.13 -8.20
C TYR A 243 -5.98 29.04 -7.23
N ASP A 244 -5.33 27.90 -7.30
CA ASP A 244 -5.44 26.82 -6.34
C ASP A 244 -4.15 26.67 -5.54
N ILE A 245 -4.24 26.09 -4.35
CA ILE A 245 -3.05 25.57 -3.67
C ILE A 245 -2.89 24.12 -4.09
N ASP A 246 -1.76 23.79 -4.70
CA ASP A 246 -1.45 22.45 -5.15
C ASP A 246 -0.03 22.03 -4.76
N HIS A 247 0.21 20.72 -4.86
CA HIS A 247 1.49 20.10 -4.59
C HIS A 247 2.40 20.18 -5.82
N PHE A 248 3.65 20.61 -5.65
CA PHE A 248 4.65 20.52 -6.72
C PHE A 248 4.90 19.05 -7.07
N ILE A 249 5.30 18.24 -6.10
CA ILE A 249 5.29 16.78 -6.21
C ILE A 249 3.88 16.30 -5.88
N PRO A 250 3.14 15.65 -6.81
CA PRO A 250 1.76 15.29 -6.58
C PRO A 250 1.55 14.53 -5.27
N TRP A 251 0.41 14.77 -4.62
CA TRP A 251 0.07 14.15 -3.36
C TRP A 251 0.14 12.62 -3.39
N SER A 252 -0.23 11.99 -4.50
CA SER A 252 -0.12 10.55 -4.70
C SER A 252 1.31 9.98 -4.52
N PHE A 253 2.33 10.81 -4.67
CA PHE A 253 3.72 10.40 -4.46
C PHE A 253 4.19 10.58 -3.02
N VAL A 254 3.86 11.69 -2.37
CA VAL A 254 4.39 12.03 -1.03
C VAL A 254 3.38 11.80 0.10
N MET A 255 2.07 11.78 -0.19
CA MET A 255 0.97 11.53 0.74
C MET A 255 0.98 12.42 1.99
N ASN A 256 1.47 13.66 1.85
CA ASN A 256 1.46 14.65 2.91
C ASN A 256 1.17 16.05 2.36
N ASP A 257 0.68 16.93 3.24
CA ASP A 257 0.39 18.34 2.97
C ASP A 257 1.49 19.23 3.56
N GLU A 258 2.76 18.85 3.41
CA GLU A 258 3.88 19.63 3.88
C GLU A 258 4.02 20.95 3.11
N LEU A 259 4.20 22.06 3.86
CA LEU A 259 4.23 23.40 3.31
C LEU A 259 5.30 23.58 2.21
N TRP A 260 6.44 22.90 2.36
CA TRP A 260 7.53 22.94 1.37
C TRP A 260 7.11 22.44 -0.02
N ASN A 261 6.03 21.66 -0.12
CA ASN A 261 5.53 21.08 -1.37
C ASN A 261 4.26 21.80 -1.87
N LEU A 262 3.68 22.71 -1.08
CA LEU A 262 2.44 23.41 -1.38
C LEU A 262 2.73 24.79 -1.98
N MET A 263 2.14 25.06 -3.13
CA MET A 263 2.36 26.32 -3.85
C MET A 263 1.07 26.81 -4.51
N PRO A 264 0.94 28.13 -4.73
CA PRO A 264 -0.14 28.66 -5.56
C PRO A 264 0.13 28.36 -7.04
N MET A 265 -0.94 28.01 -7.76
CA MET A 265 -0.90 27.59 -9.15
C MET A 265 -2.18 28.03 -9.86
N ASP A 266 -2.10 28.32 -11.17
CA ASP A 266 -3.27 28.58 -11.99
C ASP A 266 -4.24 27.39 -11.99
N SER A 267 -5.54 27.64 -11.73
CA SER A 267 -6.53 26.57 -11.56
C SER A 267 -6.70 25.71 -12.81
N SER A 268 -6.52 26.27 -14.01
CA SER A 268 -6.62 25.51 -15.27
C SER A 268 -5.43 24.58 -15.48
N LEU A 269 -4.25 25.01 -15.08
CA LEU A 269 -3.04 24.21 -15.14
C LEU A 269 -3.04 23.09 -14.10
N ASN A 270 -3.60 23.34 -12.91
CA ASN A 270 -3.76 22.33 -11.88
C ASN A 270 -4.56 21.14 -12.40
N SER A 271 -5.70 21.40 -13.03
CA SER A 271 -6.52 20.36 -13.67
C SER A 271 -5.77 19.57 -14.76
N SER A 272 -4.89 20.23 -15.51
CA SER A 272 -4.10 19.62 -16.58
C SER A 272 -2.91 18.80 -16.09
N LYS A 273 -2.28 19.23 -14.98
CA LYS A 273 -1.14 18.54 -14.36
C LYS A 273 -1.54 17.17 -13.82
N ASN A 274 -2.69 17.09 -13.16
CA ASN A 274 -3.16 15.88 -12.52
C ASN A 274 -2.05 15.23 -11.66
N ASN A 275 -1.96 13.91 -11.62
CA ASN A 275 -0.95 13.15 -10.88
C ASN A 275 0.40 12.97 -11.62
N ARG A 276 0.77 13.88 -12.51
CA ARG A 276 2.04 13.79 -13.24
C ARG A 276 3.16 14.47 -12.46
N LEU A 277 4.29 13.78 -12.29
CA LEU A 277 5.51 14.38 -11.78
C LEU A 277 5.99 15.46 -12.74
N PRO A 278 6.22 16.70 -12.27
CA PRO A 278 6.80 17.75 -13.10
C PRO A 278 8.25 17.41 -13.46
N LYS A 279 8.67 17.82 -14.64
CA LYS A 279 10.09 17.75 -14.99
C LYS A 279 10.89 18.64 -14.04
N TRP A 280 12.04 18.15 -13.57
CA TRP A 280 12.90 18.92 -12.67
C TRP A 280 13.30 20.26 -13.32
N LYS A 281 13.86 20.21 -14.51
CA LYS A 281 14.11 21.43 -15.33
C LYS A 281 12.95 21.60 -16.32
N PRO A 282 12.39 22.80 -16.52
CA PRO A 282 12.81 24.12 -15.94
C PRO A 282 12.12 24.49 -14.63
N PHE A 283 11.22 23.69 -14.07
CA PHE A 283 10.26 24.11 -13.08
C PHE A 283 10.83 24.26 -11.66
N PHE A 284 11.86 23.49 -11.31
CA PHE A 284 12.39 23.46 -9.95
C PHE A 284 12.97 24.81 -9.50
N GLU A 285 13.61 25.56 -10.39
CA GLU A 285 14.22 26.87 -10.03
C GLU A 285 13.15 27.87 -9.59
N ILE A 286 12.02 27.95 -10.30
CA ILE A 286 10.91 28.86 -9.94
C ILE A 286 10.26 28.37 -8.64
N PHE A 287 10.03 27.05 -8.53
CA PHE A 287 9.49 26.45 -7.32
C PHE A 287 10.36 26.74 -6.08
N ALA A 288 11.66 26.48 -6.16
CA ALA A 288 12.61 26.74 -5.09
C ALA A 288 12.69 28.24 -4.74
N GLY A 289 12.63 29.11 -5.75
CA GLY A 289 12.58 30.57 -5.56
C GLY A 289 11.34 31.00 -4.79
N ASN A 290 10.16 30.47 -5.14
CA ASN A 290 8.92 30.76 -4.40
C ASN A 290 8.97 30.27 -2.96
N GLN A 291 9.51 29.06 -2.72
CA GLN A 291 9.68 28.51 -1.37
C GLN A 291 10.69 29.33 -0.55
N PHE A 292 11.78 29.77 -1.17
CA PHE A 292 12.74 30.67 -0.51
C PHE A 292 12.08 31.98 -0.07
N ILE A 293 11.34 32.65 -0.96
CA ILE A 293 10.59 33.86 -0.66
C ILE A 293 9.60 33.63 0.49
N LEU A 294 8.83 32.51 0.44
CA LEU A 294 7.87 32.15 1.48
C LEU A 294 8.54 32.08 2.84
N TYR A 295 9.62 31.32 2.98
CA TYR A 295 10.30 31.17 4.27
C TYR A 295 11.02 32.45 4.71
N GLU A 296 11.64 33.20 3.79
CA GLU A 296 12.26 34.48 4.10
C GLU A 296 11.23 35.42 4.72
N LYS A 297 10.07 35.62 4.10
CA LYS A 297 9.01 36.50 4.59
C LYS A 297 8.38 36.03 5.90
N ILE A 298 8.24 34.71 6.10
CA ILE A 298 7.79 34.16 7.37
C ILE A 298 8.75 34.55 8.51
N TYR A 299 10.07 34.55 8.27
CA TYR A 299 11.06 34.91 9.29
C TYR A 299 11.16 36.41 9.49
N GLU A 300 10.94 37.22 8.47
CA GLU A 300 11.01 38.69 8.55
C GLU A 300 9.76 39.32 9.17
N MET A 301 8.58 38.70 9.00
CA MET A 301 7.30 39.33 9.34
C MET A 301 6.53 38.53 10.41
N PRO A 302 6.39 39.12 11.64
CA PRO A 302 5.70 38.41 12.75
C PRO A 302 4.26 37.99 12.44
N GLU A 303 3.56 38.70 11.56
CA GLU A 303 2.19 38.37 11.16
C GLU A 303 2.14 37.12 10.29
N LEU A 304 3.06 36.98 9.33
CA LEU A 304 3.20 35.80 8.49
C LEU A 304 3.69 34.60 9.31
N HIS A 305 4.56 34.82 10.29
CA HIS A 305 5.01 33.80 11.21
C HIS A 305 3.84 33.19 12.01
N LYS A 306 2.88 34.01 12.46
CA LYS A 306 1.66 33.51 13.13
C LYS A 306 0.81 32.66 12.20
N LEU A 307 0.64 33.04 10.94
CA LEU A 307 -0.08 32.24 9.95
C LEU A 307 0.62 30.92 9.67
N PHE A 308 1.93 30.94 9.60
CA PHE A 308 2.75 29.72 9.45
C PHE A 308 2.59 28.76 10.63
N GLU A 309 2.63 29.26 11.88
CA GLU A 309 2.39 28.43 13.06
C GLU A 309 1.03 27.73 13.03
N VAL A 310 -0.02 28.41 12.53
CA VAL A 310 -1.35 27.81 12.39
C VAL A 310 -1.31 26.66 11.38
N CYS A 311 -0.59 26.79 10.26
CA CYS A 311 -0.41 25.72 9.29
C CYS A 311 0.23 24.46 9.90
N TYR A 312 1.08 24.62 10.92
CA TYR A 312 1.72 23.49 11.61
C TYR A 312 0.85 22.88 12.72
N ARG A 313 0.06 23.68 13.43
CA ARG A 313 -0.80 23.21 14.54
C ARG A 313 -1.88 22.24 14.07
N ASP A 314 -2.42 22.45 12.89
CA ASP A 314 -3.44 21.57 12.31
C ASP A 314 -2.94 20.16 11.93
N LYS A 315 -1.62 19.94 12.00
CA LYS A 315 -0.99 18.65 11.68
C LYS A 315 -0.72 17.76 12.90
N VAL A 316 -0.95 18.27 14.10
CA VAL A 316 -0.65 17.60 15.39
C VAL A 316 -1.93 17.02 16.03
N GLN A 317 -3.06 17.00 15.30
CA GLN A 317 -4.32 16.41 15.79
C GLN A 317 -4.63 15.09 15.12
#